data_9a77dcc32d98906636f5432d88f9d0d8
#
_entry.id   9a77dcc32d98906636f5432d88f9d0d8
#
_cell.length_a   1.000
_cell.length_b   1.000
_cell.length_c   1.000
_cell.angle_alpha   90.00
_cell.angle_beta   90.00
_cell.angle_gamma   90.00
#
_symmetry.space_group_name_H-M   'P 1'
#
loop_
_entity.id
_entity.type
_entity.pdbx_description
1 polymer ?
#
loop_
_entity_poly.entity_id
_entity_poly.type
_entity_poly.pdbx_seq_one_letter_code
_entity_poly.pdbx_strand_id
1 'polypeptide(L)'
;MIRSIFGRGKKKNQAKVNNRDESIRSAKSGDVLTIKGLSLETDDIYFFVERIHKYTTGSDVWYELVCRDGDNQVWIDWIDGYDLLVTATSDFNARSLSSLGLDEEELITLDEENTIDNYIEVDNDIYYYRNSSEVIFYQDGRGNGAGFYHWEFMRDDDSKVLSISKWENKPFEALFSDVIPSENVNLYKGDTDNTGHGR
;
A
#
# COMPACT_ATOMS: atom_id res chain seq x y z
N MET A 1 30.85 40.80 50.27
CA MET A 1 31.17 39.37 50.40
C MET A 1 29.84 38.59 50.38
N ILE A 2 29.45 38.09 49.24
CA ILE A 2 28.25 37.27 49.14
C ILE A 2 28.67 35.96 48.50
N ARG A 3 28.50 34.87 49.23
CA ARG A 3 28.86 33.51 48.81
C ARG A 3 27.74 32.92 47.94
N SER A 4 28.13 32.53 46.72
CA SER A 4 27.37 31.74 45.79
C SER A 4 27.15 30.31 46.30
N ILE A 5 25.90 29.86 46.37
CA ILE A 5 25.54 28.46 46.64
C ILE A 5 25.14 27.82 45.32
N PHE A 6 26.08 27.04 44.75
CA PHE A 6 25.78 26.19 43.58
C PHE A 6 24.99 24.97 44.00
N GLY A 7 23.69 24.98 43.69
CA GLY A 7 22.84 23.80 43.75
C GLY A 7 23.19 22.84 42.62
N ARG A 8 23.69 21.64 42.94
CA ARG A 8 23.87 20.52 42.01
C ARG A 8 22.49 20.02 41.54
N GLY A 9 22.08 20.43 40.36
CA GLY A 9 20.92 19.85 39.67
C GLY A 9 21.22 18.39 39.32
N LYS A 10 20.46 17.45 39.91
CA LYS A 10 20.43 16.06 39.48
C LYS A 10 19.89 16.03 38.04
N LYS A 11 20.73 15.62 37.08
CA LYS A 11 20.26 15.22 35.73
C LYS A 11 19.29 14.05 35.90
N LYS A 12 18.00 14.32 35.73
CA LYS A 12 17.03 13.27 35.45
C LYS A 12 17.46 12.63 34.13
N ASN A 13 17.84 11.37 34.17
CA ASN A 13 17.89 10.52 32.98
C ASN A 13 16.47 10.44 32.45
N GLN A 14 16.16 11.26 31.45
CA GLN A 14 15.02 11.01 30.59
C GLN A 14 15.36 9.72 29.83
N ALA A 15 14.63 8.66 30.16
CA ALA A 15 14.59 7.47 29.33
C ALA A 15 14.31 7.95 27.90
N LYS A 16 15.20 7.64 26.96
CA LYS A 16 14.90 7.78 25.53
C LYS A 16 13.70 6.89 25.29
N VAL A 17 12.52 7.49 25.18
CA VAL A 17 11.38 6.84 24.55
C VAL A 17 11.88 6.58 23.12
N ASN A 18 12.18 5.33 22.80
CA ASN A 18 12.36 4.89 21.43
C ASN A 18 11.00 5.13 20.76
N ASN A 19 10.85 6.27 20.10
CA ASN A 19 9.78 6.45 19.11
C ASN A 19 10.13 5.50 17.95
N ARG A 20 9.75 4.23 18.08
CA ARG A 20 9.69 3.35 16.94
C ARG A 20 8.54 3.87 16.10
N ASP A 21 8.82 4.15 14.85
CA ASP A 21 7.76 4.44 13.88
C ASP A 21 6.95 3.15 13.73
N GLU A 22 5.73 3.16 14.24
CA GLU A 22 4.76 2.04 14.19
C GLU A 22 3.80 2.21 13.01
N SER A 23 4.05 3.19 12.13
CA SER A 23 3.26 3.37 10.92
C SER A 23 3.60 2.30 9.88
N ILE A 24 2.67 2.10 8.93
CA ILE A 24 2.86 1.18 7.79
C ILE A 24 4.14 1.49 7.00
N ARG A 25 4.61 2.75 7.00
CA ARG A 25 5.86 3.17 6.34
C ARG A 25 7.09 2.41 6.83
N SER A 26 7.06 1.95 8.07
CA SER A 26 8.16 1.22 8.70
C SER A 26 8.01 -0.30 8.64
N ALA A 27 6.97 -0.81 7.95
CA ALA A 27 6.68 -2.23 7.86
C ALA A 27 7.84 -3.02 7.25
N LYS A 28 8.04 -4.24 7.76
CA LYS A 28 9.07 -5.19 7.28
C LYS A 28 8.48 -6.59 7.24
N SER A 29 9.07 -7.44 6.41
CA SER A 29 8.78 -8.87 6.46
C SER A 29 9.01 -9.42 7.87
N GLY A 30 8.05 -10.18 8.39
CA GLY A 30 7.98 -10.68 9.75
C GLY A 30 7.23 -9.78 10.74
N ASP A 31 6.86 -8.57 10.36
CA ASP A 31 5.93 -7.75 11.14
C ASP A 31 4.49 -8.29 11.03
N VAL A 32 3.61 -7.80 11.88
CA VAL A 32 2.19 -8.18 11.91
C VAL A 32 1.33 -6.94 11.74
N LEU A 33 0.25 -7.03 10.97
CA LEU A 33 -0.72 -5.97 10.76
C LEU A 33 -2.11 -6.37 11.25
N THR A 34 -2.88 -5.41 11.72
CA THR A 34 -4.34 -5.50 11.79
C THR A 34 -4.96 -4.39 10.96
N ILE A 35 -6.06 -4.70 10.28
CA ILE A 35 -6.79 -3.75 9.42
C ILE A 35 -8.23 -3.72 9.93
N LYS A 36 -8.75 -2.52 10.16
CA LYS A 36 -10.15 -2.32 10.52
C LYS A 36 -10.94 -1.75 9.34
N GLY A 37 -12.14 -2.26 9.15
CA GLY A 37 -13.09 -1.77 8.16
C GLY A 37 -12.88 -2.30 6.75
N LEU A 38 -12.04 -3.32 6.54
CA LEU A 38 -11.92 -4.01 5.27
C LEU A 38 -13.14 -4.94 5.05
N SER A 39 -13.43 -5.80 6.02
CA SER A 39 -14.66 -6.59 6.08
C SER A 39 -14.89 -7.09 7.51
N LEU A 40 -16.12 -7.48 7.85
CA LEU A 40 -16.43 -8.08 9.16
C LEU A 40 -15.65 -9.39 9.41
N GLU A 41 -15.24 -10.08 8.34
CA GLU A 41 -14.49 -11.33 8.43
C GLU A 41 -13.01 -11.09 8.70
N THR A 42 -12.49 -9.89 8.38
CA THR A 42 -11.08 -9.52 8.54
C THR A 42 -10.83 -8.58 9.72
N ASP A 43 -11.87 -8.02 10.31
CA ASP A 43 -11.75 -7.27 11.56
C ASP A 43 -11.22 -8.21 12.64
N ASP A 44 -10.22 -7.80 13.40
CA ASP A 44 -9.51 -8.58 14.42
C ASP A 44 -8.55 -9.68 13.91
N ILE A 45 -8.34 -9.84 12.60
CA ILE A 45 -7.32 -10.75 12.06
C ILE A 45 -5.94 -10.11 12.17
N TYR A 46 -4.95 -10.93 12.54
CA TYR A 46 -3.53 -10.58 12.56
C TYR A 46 -2.85 -11.11 11.30
N PHE A 47 -2.58 -10.25 10.34
CA PHE A 47 -1.91 -10.59 9.11
C PHE A 47 -0.39 -10.51 9.27
N PHE A 48 0.33 -11.57 8.95
CA PHE A 48 1.79 -11.57 8.89
C PHE A 48 2.27 -10.97 7.56
N VAL A 49 3.18 -10.01 7.62
CA VAL A 49 3.86 -9.46 6.44
C VAL A 49 4.87 -10.49 5.94
N GLU A 50 4.53 -11.19 4.86
CA GLU A 50 5.41 -12.18 4.26
C GLU A 50 6.46 -11.52 3.37
N ARG A 51 6.03 -10.59 2.49
CA ARG A 51 6.89 -9.93 1.51
C ARG A 51 6.53 -8.47 1.37
N ILE A 52 7.49 -7.70 0.87
CA ILE A 52 7.30 -6.29 0.53
C ILE A 52 7.81 -6.08 -0.88
N HIS A 53 6.91 -5.74 -1.78
CA HIS A 53 7.24 -5.34 -3.13
C HIS A 53 7.40 -3.84 -3.23
N LYS A 54 8.11 -3.39 -4.27
CA LYS A 54 8.31 -1.98 -4.55
C LYS A 54 7.94 -1.70 -5.99
N TYR A 55 7.25 -0.60 -6.19
CA TYR A 55 6.89 -0.08 -7.49
C TYR A 55 7.46 1.32 -7.66
N THR A 56 7.88 1.66 -8.87
CA THR A 56 8.34 3.00 -9.22
C THR A 56 7.79 3.43 -10.56
N THR A 57 7.38 4.69 -10.64
CA THR A 57 7.23 5.40 -11.90
C THR A 57 8.41 6.36 -12.08
N GLY A 58 8.35 7.26 -13.04
CA GLY A 58 9.39 8.29 -13.20
C GLY A 58 9.57 9.18 -11.96
N SER A 59 8.52 9.43 -11.17
CA SER A 59 8.53 10.34 -10.02
C SER A 59 8.12 9.69 -8.71
N ASP A 60 7.27 8.66 -8.76
CA ASP A 60 6.61 8.16 -7.57
C ASP A 60 7.13 6.76 -7.18
N VAL A 61 7.02 6.48 -5.89
CA VAL A 61 7.39 5.19 -5.32
C VAL A 61 6.27 4.76 -4.38
N TRP A 62 5.81 3.53 -4.54
CA TRP A 62 4.92 2.92 -3.57
C TRP A 62 5.37 1.49 -3.23
N TYR A 63 4.76 0.95 -2.20
CA TYR A 63 5.10 -0.37 -1.68
C TYR A 63 3.83 -1.18 -1.51
N GLU A 64 3.94 -2.47 -1.76
CA GLU A 64 2.91 -3.47 -1.55
C GLU A 64 3.39 -4.46 -0.50
N LEU A 65 2.60 -4.62 0.55
CA LEU A 65 2.80 -5.64 1.58
C LEU A 65 1.95 -6.85 1.23
N VAL A 66 2.58 -7.98 0.97
CA VAL A 66 1.88 -9.27 0.85
C VAL A 66 1.71 -9.82 2.25
N CYS A 67 0.47 -9.84 2.73
CA CYS A 67 0.14 -10.22 4.10
C CYS A 67 -0.75 -11.46 4.12
N ARG A 68 -0.58 -12.32 5.15
CA ARG A 68 -1.29 -13.59 5.25
C ARG A 68 -1.66 -13.93 6.68
N ASP A 69 -2.83 -14.58 6.82
CA ASP A 69 -3.22 -15.33 8.01
C ASP A 69 -3.86 -16.65 7.56
N GLY A 70 -3.14 -17.76 7.72
CA GLY A 70 -3.54 -19.06 7.19
C GLY A 70 -3.81 -19.01 5.68
N ASP A 71 -5.05 -19.28 5.28
CA ASP A 71 -5.49 -19.23 3.89
C ASP A 71 -5.92 -17.83 3.44
N ASN A 72 -6.12 -16.91 4.38
CA ASN A 72 -6.49 -15.52 4.08
C ASN A 72 -5.26 -14.75 3.63
N GLN A 73 -5.38 -14.06 2.51
CA GLN A 73 -4.34 -13.17 1.97
C GLN A 73 -4.92 -11.79 1.76
N VAL A 74 -4.10 -10.77 1.98
CA VAL A 74 -4.40 -9.38 1.61
C VAL A 74 -3.13 -8.73 1.09
N TRP A 75 -3.25 -7.93 0.03
CA TRP A 75 -2.20 -7.02 -0.38
C TRP A 75 -2.55 -5.63 0.12
N ILE A 76 -1.57 -4.95 0.68
CA ILE A 76 -1.74 -3.60 1.19
C ILE A 76 -0.73 -2.72 0.49
N ASP A 77 -1.23 -1.81 -0.34
CA ASP A 77 -0.41 -0.80 -0.99
C ASP A 77 -0.37 0.48 -0.16
N TRP A 78 0.75 1.16 -0.17
CA TRP A 78 0.83 2.49 0.40
C TRP A 78 1.75 3.41 -0.40
N ILE A 79 1.28 4.64 -0.59
CA ILE A 79 1.99 5.74 -1.23
C ILE A 79 2.18 6.85 -0.21
N ASP A 80 3.42 7.32 -0.08
CA ASP A 80 3.76 8.44 0.80
C ASP A 80 3.77 9.74 -0.02
N GLY A 81 2.59 10.36 -0.15
CA GLY A 81 2.39 11.63 -0.81
C GLY A 81 2.18 12.78 0.17
N TYR A 82 1.34 13.76 -0.18
CA TYR A 82 0.90 14.81 0.73
C TYR A 82 0.14 14.20 1.91
N ASP A 83 -0.73 13.23 1.63
CA ASP A 83 -1.38 12.37 2.62
C ASP A 83 -0.98 10.91 2.33
N LEU A 84 -0.94 10.08 3.38
CA LEU A 84 -0.67 8.66 3.25
C LEU A 84 -1.91 7.96 2.69
N LEU A 85 -1.88 7.56 1.44
CA LEU A 85 -2.89 6.71 0.84
C LEU A 85 -2.55 5.25 1.13
N VAL A 86 -3.50 4.52 1.67
CA VAL A 86 -3.41 3.07 1.89
C VAL A 86 -4.59 2.40 1.19
N THR A 87 -4.32 1.36 0.44
CA THR A 87 -5.35 0.52 -0.16
C THR A 87 -5.15 -0.95 0.21
N ALA A 88 -6.23 -1.72 0.23
CA ALA A 88 -6.19 -3.14 0.53
C ALA A 88 -6.93 -3.95 -0.53
N THR A 89 -6.25 -4.94 -1.10
CA THR A 89 -6.82 -5.91 -2.05
C THR A 89 -6.99 -7.25 -1.35
N SER A 90 -8.21 -7.73 -1.25
CA SER A 90 -8.56 -9.05 -0.69
C SER A 90 -9.17 -10.00 -1.71
N ASP A 91 -9.75 -9.48 -2.79
CA ASP A 91 -10.22 -10.27 -3.94
C ASP A 91 -9.20 -10.22 -5.08
N PHE A 92 -8.57 -11.35 -5.35
CA PHE A 92 -7.55 -11.53 -6.38
C PHE A 92 -8.09 -12.07 -7.70
N ASN A 93 -9.41 -12.10 -7.88
CA ASN A 93 -10.04 -12.48 -9.13
C ASN A 93 -9.94 -11.33 -10.14
N ALA A 94 -8.82 -11.27 -10.86
CA ALA A 94 -8.59 -10.25 -11.86
C ALA A 94 -9.67 -10.28 -12.94
N ARG A 95 -10.22 -9.13 -13.27
CA ARG A 95 -11.22 -8.95 -14.33
C ARG A 95 -10.55 -8.56 -15.64
N SER A 96 -11.12 -9.00 -16.74
CA SER A 96 -10.70 -8.58 -18.10
C SER A 96 -11.29 -7.21 -18.46
N LEU A 97 -10.69 -6.48 -19.42
CA LEU A 97 -11.27 -5.23 -19.92
C LEU A 97 -12.72 -5.41 -20.38
N SER A 98 -13.00 -6.45 -21.16
CA SER A 98 -14.34 -6.71 -21.66
C SER A 98 -15.37 -6.96 -20.56
N SER A 99 -14.97 -7.49 -19.40
CA SER A 99 -15.85 -7.65 -18.24
C SER A 99 -16.12 -6.34 -17.49
N LEU A 100 -15.31 -5.32 -17.72
CA LEU A 100 -15.53 -3.95 -17.27
C LEU A 100 -16.33 -3.11 -18.26
N GLY A 101 -16.64 -3.65 -19.46
CA GLY A 101 -17.25 -2.91 -20.55
C GLY A 101 -16.27 -2.02 -21.30
N LEU A 102 -14.97 -2.28 -21.19
CA LEU A 102 -13.89 -1.51 -21.81
C LEU A 102 -13.17 -2.31 -22.89
N ASP A 103 -12.53 -1.58 -23.79
CA ASP A 103 -11.54 -2.10 -24.73
C ASP A 103 -10.22 -1.31 -24.64
N GLU A 104 -9.24 -1.73 -25.43
CA GLU A 104 -7.91 -1.12 -25.43
C GLU A 104 -7.92 0.31 -26.03
N GLU A 105 -8.78 0.58 -27.03
CA GLU A 105 -8.88 1.89 -27.66
C GLU A 105 -9.44 2.93 -26.69
N GLU A 106 -10.39 2.53 -25.85
CA GLU A 106 -10.96 3.39 -24.80
C GLU A 106 -9.90 3.74 -23.74
N LEU A 107 -9.09 2.77 -23.31
CA LEU A 107 -7.97 3.06 -22.36
C LEU A 107 -6.94 4.01 -22.97
N ILE A 108 -6.60 3.82 -24.25
CA ILE A 108 -5.67 4.74 -24.96
C ILE A 108 -6.27 6.14 -25.02
N THR A 109 -7.55 6.25 -25.31
CA THR A 109 -8.24 7.56 -25.37
C THR A 109 -8.19 8.28 -24.02
N LEU A 110 -8.50 7.55 -22.92
CA LEU A 110 -8.42 8.09 -21.57
C LEU A 110 -7.00 8.57 -21.19
N ASP A 111 -5.99 7.82 -21.65
CA ASP A 111 -4.58 8.17 -21.47
C ASP A 111 -4.16 9.42 -22.25
N GLU A 112 -4.59 9.53 -23.51
CA GLU A 112 -4.30 10.71 -24.37
C GLU A 112 -5.00 11.97 -23.86
N GLU A 113 -6.26 11.86 -23.43
CA GLU A 113 -7.01 12.98 -22.86
C GLU A 113 -6.48 13.41 -21.49
N ASN A 114 -6.01 12.47 -20.70
CA ASN A 114 -5.38 12.63 -19.38
C ASN A 114 -6.11 13.66 -18.49
N THR A 115 -7.41 13.49 -18.34
CA THR A 115 -8.24 14.39 -17.52
C THR A 115 -8.98 13.63 -16.43
N ILE A 116 -8.98 14.22 -15.23
CA ILE A 116 -9.68 13.67 -14.05
C ILE A 116 -11.21 13.76 -14.17
N ASP A 117 -11.73 14.44 -15.18
CA ASP A 117 -13.17 14.50 -15.45
C ASP A 117 -13.67 13.25 -16.21
N ASN A 118 -12.74 12.48 -16.80
CA ASN A 118 -13.05 11.22 -17.44
C ASN A 118 -13.41 10.15 -16.42
N TYR A 119 -14.35 9.32 -16.78
CA TYR A 119 -14.81 8.23 -15.93
C TYR A 119 -15.21 6.99 -16.75
N ILE A 120 -15.27 5.88 -16.07
CA ILE A 120 -15.84 4.62 -16.55
C ILE A 120 -16.94 4.19 -15.57
N GLU A 121 -17.92 3.44 -16.07
CA GLU A 121 -18.96 2.85 -15.24
C GLU A 121 -18.75 1.34 -15.17
N VAL A 122 -18.61 0.81 -13.97
CA VAL A 122 -18.40 -0.62 -13.71
C VAL A 122 -19.37 -1.07 -12.63
N ASP A 123 -20.23 -2.04 -12.92
CA ASP A 123 -21.20 -2.62 -11.98
C ASP A 123 -22.15 -1.57 -11.36
N ASN A 124 -22.50 -0.50 -12.09
CA ASN A 124 -23.26 0.69 -11.69
C ASN A 124 -22.54 1.66 -10.73
N ASP A 125 -21.24 1.47 -10.49
CA ASP A 125 -20.38 2.42 -9.79
C ASP A 125 -19.60 3.25 -10.81
N ILE A 126 -19.36 4.53 -10.51
CA ILE A 126 -18.58 5.45 -11.34
C ILE A 126 -17.16 5.49 -10.79
N TYR A 127 -16.19 5.28 -11.69
CA TYR A 127 -14.76 5.35 -11.39
C TYR A 127 -14.10 6.43 -12.24
N TYR A 128 -13.63 7.49 -11.60
CA TYR A 128 -12.93 8.60 -12.24
C TYR A 128 -11.47 8.26 -12.51
N TYR A 129 -11.00 8.58 -13.70
CA TYR A 129 -9.61 8.46 -14.09
C TYR A 129 -8.72 9.30 -13.17
N ARG A 130 -7.59 8.75 -12.74
CA ARG A 130 -6.60 9.44 -11.91
C ARG A 130 -5.30 9.64 -12.63
N ASN A 131 -4.71 8.57 -13.11
CA ASN A 131 -3.47 8.59 -13.87
C ASN A 131 -3.26 7.30 -14.65
N SER A 132 -2.28 7.34 -15.55
CA SER A 132 -1.69 6.18 -16.18
C SER A 132 -0.18 6.39 -16.30
N SER A 133 0.59 5.32 -16.25
CA SER A 133 2.05 5.40 -16.33
C SER A 133 2.70 4.06 -16.62
N GLU A 134 3.94 4.13 -17.14
CA GLU A 134 4.86 3.00 -17.07
C GLU A 134 5.35 2.82 -15.64
N VAL A 135 5.25 1.60 -15.16
CA VAL A 135 5.63 1.20 -13.80
C VAL A 135 6.71 0.14 -13.86
N ILE A 136 7.68 0.21 -12.96
CA ILE A 136 8.67 -0.84 -12.75
C ILE A 136 8.40 -1.50 -11.41
N PHE A 137 8.10 -2.78 -11.45
CA PHE A 137 7.88 -3.66 -10.29
C PHE A 137 9.18 -4.31 -9.85
N TYR A 138 9.48 -4.26 -8.56
CA TYR A 138 10.62 -4.93 -7.94
C TYR A 138 10.12 -5.94 -6.91
N GLN A 139 10.22 -7.22 -7.25
CA GLN A 139 9.87 -8.28 -6.33
C GLN A 139 10.78 -8.23 -5.08
N ASP A 140 10.18 -8.27 -3.90
CA ASP A 140 10.86 -8.14 -2.61
C ASP A 140 11.73 -6.86 -2.51
N GLY A 141 11.35 -5.82 -3.27
CA GLY A 141 12.04 -4.54 -3.33
C GLY A 141 13.45 -4.58 -3.93
N ARG A 142 13.83 -5.64 -4.66
CA ARG A 142 15.20 -5.93 -5.09
C ARG A 142 15.28 -6.41 -6.53
N GLY A 143 16.52 -6.51 -7.02
CA GLY A 143 16.84 -7.12 -8.31
C GLY A 143 16.53 -6.24 -9.52
N ASN A 144 16.41 -6.90 -10.68
CA ASN A 144 16.01 -6.23 -11.92
C ASN A 144 14.49 -6.07 -11.92
N GLY A 145 14.04 -4.86 -12.14
CA GLY A 145 12.61 -4.57 -12.23
C GLY A 145 11.98 -5.15 -13.49
N ALA A 146 10.68 -5.42 -13.43
CA ALA A 146 9.86 -5.79 -14.57
C ALA A 146 8.88 -4.65 -14.89
N GLY A 147 8.85 -4.23 -16.14
CA GLY A 147 7.99 -3.11 -16.59
C GLY A 147 6.58 -3.58 -16.92
N PHE A 148 5.60 -2.74 -16.62
CA PHE A 148 4.22 -2.88 -17.06
C PHE A 148 3.59 -1.50 -17.20
N TYR A 149 2.46 -1.40 -17.92
CA TYR A 149 1.67 -0.18 -17.98
C TYR A 149 0.49 -0.28 -17.02
N HIS A 150 0.15 0.83 -16.37
CA HIS A 150 -0.83 0.90 -15.29
C HIS A 150 -1.79 2.06 -15.49
N TRP A 151 -3.09 1.82 -15.29
CA TRP A 151 -4.15 2.83 -15.22
C TRP A 151 -4.82 2.75 -13.86
N GLU A 152 -5.09 3.91 -13.27
CA GLU A 152 -5.74 4.02 -11.97
C GLU A 152 -7.00 4.85 -12.06
N PHE A 153 -8.05 4.34 -11.44
CA PHE A 153 -9.34 4.99 -11.30
C PHE A 153 -9.79 4.96 -9.86
N MET A 154 -10.44 6.04 -9.42
CA MET A 154 -11.00 6.15 -8.07
C MET A 154 -12.52 6.21 -8.16
N ARG A 155 -13.22 5.42 -7.34
CA ARG A 155 -14.68 5.49 -7.22
C ARG A 155 -15.11 6.89 -6.78
N ASP A 156 -16.31 7.30 -7.15
CA ASP A 156 -16.86 8.64 -6.91
C ASP A 156 -16.96 9.04 -5.43
N ASP A 157 -17.03 8.07 -4.53
CA ASP A 157 -17.03 8.25 -3.08
C ASP A 157 -15.64 8.09 -2.42
N ASP A 158 -14.58 7.98 -3.21
CA ASP A 158 -13.17 7.77 -2.81
C ASP A 158 -12.93 6.51 -1.96
N SER A 159 -13.85 5.53 -1.96
CA SER A 159 -13.74 4.34 -1.13
C SER A 159 -13.07 3.15 -1.81
N LYS A 160 -12.92 3.17 -3.15
CA LYS A 160 -12.31 2.09 -3.92
C LYS A 160 -11.43 2.60 -5.03
N VAL A 161 -10.35 1.89 -5.27
CA VAL A 161 -9.46 2.05 -6.43
C VAL A 161 -9.69 0.88 -7.38
N LEU A 162 -9.83 1.17 -8.66
CA LEU A 162 -9.70 0.20 -9.74
C LEU A 162 -8.35 0.40 -10.40
N SER A 163 -7.54 -0.63 -10.38
CA SER A 163 -6.22 -0.68 -11.01
C SER A 163 -6.25 -1.61 -12.20
N ILE A 164 -5.89 -1.13 -13.39
CA ILE A 164 -5.74 -1.94 -14.60
C ILE A 164 -4.27 -2.01 -14.95
N SER A 165 -3.74 -3.21 -15.13
CA SER A 165 -2.34 -3.44 -15.49
C SER A 165 -2.19 -4.21 -16.79
N LYS A 166 -1.16 -3.86 -17.55
CA LYS A 166 -0.77 -4.52 -18.79
C LYS A 166 0.71 -4.87 -18.77
N TRP A 167 0.98 -6.14 -18.55
CA TRP A 167 2.33 -6.70 -18.65
C TRP A 167 2.65 -7.11 -20.09
N GLU A 168 3.90 -7.10 -20.44
CA GLU A 168 4.32 -7.57 -21.74
C GLU A 168 3.88 -9.04 -21.97
N ASN A 169 3.23 -9.28 -23.11
CA ASN A 169 2.71 -10.60 -23.51
C ASN A 169 1.70 -11.23 -22.53
N LYS A 170 1.07 -10.43 -21.67
CA LYS A 170 -0.01 -10.86 -20.78
C LYS A 170 -1.34 -10.20 -21.17
N PRO A 171 -2.51 -10.77 -20.82
CA PRO A 171 -3.76 -10.05 -20.91
C PRO A 171 -3.76 -8.82 -19.99
N PHE A 172 -4.73 -7.93 -20.18
CA PHE A 172 -5.04 -6.91 -19.18
C PHE A 172 -5.63 -7.57 -17.94
N GLU A 173 -5.24 -7.09 -16.79
CA GLU A 173 -5.73 -7.53 -15.49
C GLU A 173 -6.22 -6.33 -14.70
N ALA A 174 -7.46 -6.39 -14.23
CA ALA A 174 -8.08 -5.34 -13.43
C ALA A 174 -8.38 -5.87 -12.03
N LEU A 175 -7.95 -5.14 -11.03
CA LEU A 175 -8.19 -5.44 -9.62
C LEU A 175 -8.85 -4.25 -8.92
N PHE A 176 -9.65 -4.57 -7.90
CA PHE A 176 -10.29 -3.58 -7.04
C PHE A 176 -9.68 -3.64 -5.65
N SER A 177 -9.38 -2.46 -5.11
CA SER A 177 -8.83 -2.31 -3.77
C SER A 177 -9.70 -1.37 -2.96
N ASP A 178 -9.91 -1.66 -1.69
CA ASP A 178 -10.60 -0.78 -0.77
C ASP A 178 -9.62 0.28 -0.24
N VAL A 179 -10.04 1.55 -0.18
CA VAL A 179 -9.27 2.62 0.45
C VAL A 179 -9.43 2.49 1.96
N ILE A 180 -8.31 2.37 2.65
CA ILE A 180 -8.27 2.18 4.10
C ILE A 180 -7.73 3.47 4.77
N PRO A 181 -8.46 4.09 5.69
CA PRO A 181 -7.90 5.15 6.52
C PRO A 181 -6.63 4.67 7.21
N SER A 182 -5.54 5.42 7.11
CA SER A 182 -4.23 4.98 7.60
C SER A 182 -4.22 4.68 9.11
N GLU A 183 -5.09 5.34 9.89
CA GLU A 183 -5.32 5.09 11.30
C GLU A 183 -6.00 3.74 11.60
N ASN A 184 -6.60 3.12 10.60
CA ASN A 184 -7.21 1.79 10.71
C ASN A 184 -6.21 0.65 10.49
N VAL A 185 -4.95 0.97 10.14
CA VAL A 185 -3.87 0.00 9.99
C VAL A 185 -2.94 0.09 11.19
N ASN A 186 -2.86 -0.96 11.98
CA ASN A 186 -1.94 -1.03 13.10
C ASN A 186 -0.80 -1.99 12.77
N LEU A 187 0.43 -1.54 12.99
CA LEU A 187 1.65 -2.31 12.76
C LEU A 187 2.26 -2.75 14.09
N TYR A 188 2.49 -4.04 14.22
CA TYR A 188 3.19 -4.65 15.35
C TYR A 188 4.52 -5.20 14.85
N LYS A 189 5.62 -4.78 15.48
CA LYS A 189 6.95 -5.21 15.10
C LYS A 189 7.19 -6.66 15.49
N GLY A 190 7.59 -7.49 14.50
CA GLY A 190 8.08 -8.82 14.76
C GLY A 190 9.39 -8.80 15.56
N ASP A 191 9.59 -9.78 16.45
CA ASP A 191 10.85 -9.96 17.18
C ASP A 191 11.96 -10.40 16.23
N THR A 192 12.80 -9.46 15.78
CA THR A 192 13.98 -9.76 14.94
C THR A 192 15.19 -10.24 15.75
N ASP A 193 15.07 -10.36 17.09
CA ASP A 193 16.23 -10.58 17.97
C ASP A 193 16.55 -12.07 18.24
N ASN A 194 15.98 -13.03 17.50
CA ASN A 194 16.23 -14.45 17.78
C ASN A 194 16.98 -15.22 16.66
N THR A 195 17.84 -14.54 15.90
CA THR A 195 18.84 -15.21 15.05
C THR A 195 20.25 -15.10 15.65
N GLY A 196 20.42 -15.68 16.80
CA GLY A 196 21.76 -15.70 17.39
C GLY A 196 21.92 -16.76 18.45
N HIS A 197 22.72 -17.77 18.12
CA HIS A 197 23.32 -18.77 18.99
C HIS A 197 22.52 -20.05 19.27
N GLY A 198 22.44 -20.89 18.25
CA GLY A 198 22.47 -22.34 18.43
C GLY A 198 23.91 -22.80 18.22
N ARG A 199 24.52 -23.28 19.25
CA ARG A 199 25.84 -23.94 19.26
C ARG A 199 25.83 -25.27 18.50
#